data_5259de3def33efccf49cdadf8a770921
#
_entry.id   5259de3def33efccf49cdadf8a770921
#
_cell.length_a   1.000
_cell.length_b   1.000
_cell.length_c   1.000
_cell.angle_alpha   90.00
_cell.angle_beta   90.00
_cell.angle_gamma   90.00
#
_symmetry.space_group_name_H-M   'P 1'
#
loop_
_entity.id
_entity.type
_entity.pdbx_description
1 polymer ?
#
loop_
_entity_poly.entity_id
_entity_poly.type
_entity_poly.pdbx_seq_one_letter_code
_entity_poly.pdbx_strand_id
1 'polypeptide(L)'
;EHSKMYIRNVQMTKESEISQAILKSNPYMIEDSVWSAGGTDYVISFPILPKKGSIYKDDLLGVKHLELVKKAQQNWVVAGTNEDLCADKGLRHNVSNTIIVDDWNEVENYVFKNRNHFAGISFLPMTGDKDYNQAPNTAVIDAKQMVKEYGTGAIFASGLVVDALKAFDNLWT
;
A
#
# COMPACT_ATOMS: atom_id res chain seq x y z
N GLU A 1 1.73 5.85 2.22
CA GLU A 1 0.34 5.74 1.74
C GLU A 1 0.27 5.86 0.22
N HIS A 2 -0.76 5.29 -0.43
CA HIS A 2 -0.86 5.33 -1.89
C HIS A 2 -1.11 6.75 -2.40
N SER A 3 -2.16 7.39 -1.92
CA SER A 3 -2.53 8.77 -2.27
C SER A 3 -3.30 9.42 -1.13
N LYS A 4 -3.73 10.68 -1.30
CA LYS A 4 -4.52 11.42 -0.29
C LYS A 4 -5.85 10.75 0.04
N MET A 5 -6.37 9.97 -0.89
CA MET A 5 -7.58 9.17 -0.76
C MET A 5 -7.48 8.03 -1.78
N TYR A 6 -7.77 6.82 -1.35
CA TYR A 6 -7.68 5.67 -2.25
C TYR A 6 -8.55 4.50 -1.77
N ILE A 7 -8.83 3.59 -2.68
CA ILE A 7 -9.44 2.31 -2.37
C ILE A 7 -8.33 1.28 -2.24
N ARG A 8 -8.35 0.53 -1.14
CA ARG A 8 -7.53 -0.66 -0.97
C ARG A 8 -8.37 -1.90 -1.23
N ASN A 9 -7.99 -2.66 -2.23
CA ASN A 9 -8.61 -3.92 -2.59
C ASN A 9 -7.90 -5.07 -1.88
N VAL A 10 -8.67 -5.91 -1.19
CA VAL A 10 -8.16 -7.08 -0.48
C VAL A 10 -8.88 -8.32 -1.02
N GLN A 11 -8.13 -9.23 -1.58
CA GLN A 11 -8.67 -10.53 -2.01
C GLN A 11 -8.82 -11.44 -0.79
N MET A 12 -9.96 -12.11 -0.69
CA MET A 12 -10.29 -12.97 0.43
C MET A 12 -11.22 -14.09 -0.01
N THR A 13 -11.05 -15.29 0.56
CA THR A 13 -11.93 -16.43 0.23
C THR A 13 -13.38 -16.15 0.58
N LYS A 14 -14.29 -16.61 -0.28
CA LYS A 14 -15.73 -16.48 -0.09
C LYS A 14 -16.23 -17.15 1.19
N GLU A 15 -15.56 -18.22 1.62
CA GLU A 15 -15.91 -18.99 2.81
C GLU A 15 -15.49 -18.31 4.13
N SER A 16 -14.68 -17.25 4.07
CA SER A 16 -14.27 -16.51 5.25
C SER A 16 -15.46 -15.88 5.96
N GLU A 17 -15.52 -16.02 7.28
CA GLU A 17 -16.56 -15.38 8.11
C GLU A 17 -16.56 -13.84 7.92
N ILE A 18 -15.38 -13.24 7.71
CA ILE A 18 -15.25 -11.80 7.45
C ILE A 18 -15.90 -11.45 6.11
N SER A 19 -15.62 -12.22 5.04
CA SER A 19 -16.22 -12.02 3.73
C SER A 19 -17.74 -12.09 3.80
N GLN A 20 -18.28 -13.09 4.47
CA GLN A 20 -19.71 -13.27 4.64
C GLN A 20 -20.36 -12.17 5.49
N ALA A 21 -19.69 -11.72 6.55
CA ALA A 21 -20.15 -10.60 7.35
C ALA A 21 -20.22 -9.30 6.54
N ILE A 22 -19.19 -9.02 5.73
CA ILE A 22 -19.15 -7.82 4.88
C ILE A 22 -20.20 -7.93 3.76
N LEU A 23 -20.34 -9.07 3.11
CA LEU A 23 -21.37 -9.28 2.09
C LEU A 23 -22.78 -8.99 2.63
N LYS A 24 -23.05 -9.39 3.87
CA LYS A 24 -24.35 -9.15 4.53
C LYS A 24 -24.56 -7.70 4.94
N SER A 25 -23.53 -7.04 5.46
CA SER A 25 -23.63 -5.67 6.03
C SER A 25 -23.33 -4.57 5.02
N ASN A 26 -22.39 -4.79 4.12
CA ASN A 26 -21.87 -3.80 3.16
C ASN A 26 -21.69 -4.42 1.75
N PRO A 27 -22.76 -4.90 1.10
CA PRO A 27 -22.65 -5.62 -0.19
C PRO A 27 -21.99 -4.78 -1.31
N TYR A 28 -22.03 -3.45 -1.20
CA TYR A 28 -21.39 -2.54 -2.18
C TYR A 28 -19.87 -2.52 -2.12
N MET A 29 -19.28 -3.08 -1.05
CA MET A 29 -17.82 -3.14 -0.88
C MET A 29 -17.20 -4.43 -1.39
N ILE A 30 -18.01 -5.39 -1.85
CA ILE A 30 -17.54 -6.73 -2.16
C ILE A 30 -18.01 -7.16 -3.55
N GLU A 31 -17.09 -7.73 -4.31
CA GLU A 31 -17.35 -8.27 -5.64
C GLU A 31 -16.55 -9.56 -5.89
N ASP A 32 -16.89 -10.31 -6.93
CA ASP A 32 -16.11 -11.48 -7.33
C ASP A 32 -14.72 -11.08 -7.79
N SER A 33 -13.68 -11.82 -7.35
CA SER A 33 -12.32 -11.60 -7.81
C SER A 33 -12.15 -12.03 -9.25
N VAL A 34 -11.73 -11.13 -10.13
CA VAL A 34 -11.38 -11.44 -11.52
C VAL A 34 -10.06 -12.21 -11.62
N TRP A 35 -9.28 -12.25 -10.55
CA TRP A 35 -7.98 -12.93 -10.47
C TRP A 35 -8.07 -14.33 -9.84
N SER A 36 -9.23 -14.71 -9.33
CA SER A 36 -9.45 -16.04 -8.73
C SER A 36 -9.75 -17.07 -9.80
N ALA A 37 -8.80 -17.95 -10.09
CA ALA A 37 -8.91 -18.97 -11.13
C ALA A 37 -10.09 -19.93 -10.94
N GLY A 38 -10.53 -20.14 -9.69
CA GLY A 38 -11.66 -21.02 -9.34
C GLY A 38 -12.94 -20.27 -8.99
N GLY A 39 -12.96 -18.94 -9.05
CA GLY A 39 -14.09 -18.12 -8.60
C GLY A 39 -14.38 -18.25 -7.10
N THR A 40 -13.38 -18.66 -6.31
CA THR A 40 -13.50 -18.95 -4.86
C THR A 40 -13.31 -17.72 -3.99
N ASP A 41 -12.88 -16.60 -4.58
CA ASP A 41 -12.51 -15.42 -3.83
C ASP A 41 -13.39 -14.22 -4.17
N TYR A 42 -13.54 -13.36 -3.19
CA TYR A 42 -14.02 -11.99 -3.33
C TYR A 42 -12.87 -11.00 -3.34
N VAL A 43 -13.11 -9.83 -3.90
CA VAL A 43 -12.35 -8.61 -3.62
C VAL A 43 -13.20 -7.69 -2.78
N ILE A 44 -12.64 -7.22 -1.67
CA ILE A 44 -13.28 -6.29 -0.75
C ILE A 44 -12.58 -4.96 -0.89
N SER A 45 -13.33 -3.92 -1.19
CA SER A 45 -12.85 -2.56 -1.40
C SER A 45 -12.98 -1.73 -0.13
N PHE A 46 -11.86 -1.35 0.46
CA PHE A 46 -11.80 -0.51 1.66
C PHE A 46 -11.41 0.92 1.28
N PRO A 47 -12.30 1.90 1.47
CA PRO A 47 -11.94 3.31 1.36
C PRO A 47 -10.91 3.69 2.44
N ILE A 48 -9.81 4.31 2.00
CA ILE A 48 -8.73 4.75 2.89
C ILE A 48 -8.60 6.27 2.81
N LEU A 49 -8.67 6.91 3.96
CA LEU A 49 -8.35 8.31 4.15
C LEU A 49 -7.12 8.42 5.07
N PRO A 50 -5.93 8.63 4.53
CA PRO A 50 -4.72 8.75 5.33
C PRO A 50 -4.75 9.96 6.26
N LYS A 51 -4.01 9.88 7.35
CA LYS A 51 -3.88 11.00 8.28
C LYS A 51 -3.16 12.18 7.61
N LYS A 52 -3.50 13.39 8.04
CA LYS A 52 -2.78 14.60 7.63
C LYS A 52 -1.28 14.46 7.94
N GLY A 53 -0.44 14.78 6.97
CA GLY A 53 1.02 14.64 7.08
C GLY A 53 1.56 13.25 6.73
N SER A 54 0.73 12.35 6.22
CA SER A 54 1.19 11.08 5.65
C SER A 54 2.11 11.34 4.44
N ILE A 55 3.07 10.44 4.26
CA ILE A 55 3.93 10.41 3.07
C ILE A 55 3.24 9.56 2.01
N TYR A 56 3.12 10.06 0.80
CA TYR A 56 2.45 9.38 -0.31
C TYR A 56 3.47 8.78 -1.29
N LYS A 57 3.03 7.81 -2.10
CA LYS A 57 3.91 7.13 -3.07
C LYS A 57 4.64 8.10 -3.99
N ASP A 58 3.94 9.16 -4.43
CA ASP A 58 4.50 10.15 -5.35
C ASP A 58 5.53 11.09 -4.70
N ASP A 59 5.57 11.14 -3.37
CA ASP A 59 6.61 11.86 -2.62
C ASP A 59 7.90 11.05 -2.48
N LEU A 60 7.83 9.73 -2.79
CA LEU A 60 8.89 8.75 -2.56
C LEU A 60 9.36 8.14 -3.87
N LEU A 61 10.03 8.93 -4.69
CA LEU A 61 10.68 8.46 -5.91
C LEU A 61 12.20 8.29 -5.67
N GLY A 62 12.83 7.43 -6.45
CA GLY A 62 14.27 7.26 -6.50
C GLY A 62 14.96 7.19 -5.14
N VAL A 63 15.89 8.10 -4.92
CA VAL A 63 16.73 8.15 -3.71
C VAL A 63 15.93 8.36 -2.44
N LYS A 64 14.85 9.14 -2.45
CA LYS A 64 14.02 9.35 -1.25
C LYS A 64 13.40 8.04 -0.73
N HIS A 65 12.99 7.16 -1.64
CA HIS A 65 12.49 5.85 -1.28
C HIS A 65 13.61 4.93 -0.77
N LEU A 66 14.75 4.95 -1.43
CA LEU A 66 15.93 4.20 -1.00
C LEU A 66 16.41 4.59 0.40
N GLU A 67 16.30 5.86 0.79
CA GLU A 67 16.62 6.33 2.14
C GLU A 67 15.71 5.68 3.20
N LEU A 68 14.42 5.53 2.92
CA LEU A 68 13.49 4.84 3.82
C LEU A 68 13.79 3.34 3.90
N VAL A 69 14.08 2.69 2.77
CA VAL A 69 14.48 1.28 2.74
C VAL A 69 15.75 1.07 3.57
N LYS A 70 16.77 1.92 3.36
CA LYS A 70 18.01 1.90 4.14
C LYS A 70 17.73 2.09 5.63
N LYS A 71 16.91 3.07 6.00
CA LYS A 71 16.52 3.33 7.39
C LYS A 71 15.83 2.12 8.02
N ALA A 72 14.90 1.47 7.30
CA ALA A 72 14.23 0.28 7.76
C ALA A 72 15.21 -0.90 7.90
N GLN A 73 16.09 -1.10 6.93
CA GLN A 73 17.13 -2.14 6.98
C GLN A 73 18.04 -1.97 8.20
N GLN A 74 18.51 -0.74 8.47
CA GLN A 74 19.41 -0.49 9.58
C GLN A 74 18.73 -0.55 10.95
N ASN A 75 17.59 0.16 11.09
CA ASN A 75 17.00 0.42 12.41
C ASN A 75 16.01 -0.67 12.84
N TRP A 76 15.57 -1.51 11.92
CA TRP A 76 14.65 -2.61 12.21
C TRP A 76 15.33 -3.97 11.99
N VAL A 77 15.78 -4.25 10.78
CA VAL A 77 16.32 -5.57 10.44
C VAL A 77 17.65 -5.81 11.13
N VAL A 78 18.64 -4.93 10.92
CA VAL A 78 19.98 -5.09 11.51
C VAL A 78 19.90 -4.95 13.04
N ALA A 79 19.23 -3.94 13.55
CA ALA A 79 19.10 -3.72 14.97
C ALA A 79 18.32 -4.83 15.71
N GLY A 80 17.38 -5.49 15.04
CA GLY A 80 16.60 -6.59 15.58
C GLY A 80 17.22 -7.98 15.39
N THR A 81 18.37 -8.08 14.69
CA THR A 81 19.00 -9.36 14.40
C THR A 81 19.97 -9.76 15.53
N ASN A 82 19.78 -10.95 16.10
CA ASN A 82 20.76 -11.56 16.98
C ASN A 82 21.74 -12.37 16.12
N GLU A 83 22.94 -11.83 15.91
CA GLU A 83 23.98 -12.45 15.06
C GLU A 83 24.46 -13.81 15.57
N ASP A 84 24.41 -14.04 16.88
CA ASP A 84 24.86 -15.30 17.49
C ASP A 84 23.92 -16.48 17.15
N LEU A 85 22.69 -16.18 16.75
CA LEU A 85 21.70 -17.16 16.31
C LEU A 85 21.60 -17.31 14.79
N CYS A 86 22.34 -16.50 14.03
CA CYS A 86 22.36 -16.57 12.57
C CYS A 86 23.23 -17.72 12.08
N ALA A 87 22.77 -18.42 11.04
CA ALA A 87 23.54 -19.46 10.37
C ALA A 87 24.86 -18.94 9.76
N ASP A 88 24.88 -17.67 9.38
CA ASP A 88 26.06 -16.98 8.89
C ASP A 88 26.06 -15.53 9.40
N LYS A 89 27.25 -15.06 9.84
CA LYS A 89 27.43 -13.67 10.28
C LYS A 89 27.24 -12.72 9.11
N GLY A 90 26.42 -11.71 9.30
CA GLY A 90 26.08 -10.76 8.24
C GLY A 90 24.87 -11.13 7.40
N LEU A 91 24.32 -12.35 7.56
CA LEU A 91 23.04 -12.70 6.94
C LEU A 91 21.91 -11.84 7.51
N ARG A 92 21.12 -11.23 6.64
CA ARG A 92 20.04 -10.32 7.02
C ARG A 92 18.80 -10.59 6.19
N HIS A 93 17.65 -10.40 6.80
CA HIS A 93 16.40 -10.33 6.05
C HIS A 93 16.40 -9.15 5.11
N ASN A 94 15.71 -9.29 3.99
CA ASN A 94 15.55 -8.22 3.02
C ASN A 94 14.35 -7.35 3.37
N VAL A 95 14.54 -6.03 3.30
CA VAL A 95 13.42 -5.08 3.20
C VAL A 95 13.01 -5.05 1.73
N SER A 96 12.11 -5.97 1.34
CA SER A 96 11.66 -6.11 -0.04
C SER A 96 10.93 -4.85 -0.50
N ASN A 97 11.38 -4.28 -1.61
CA ASN A 97 10.81 -3.06 -2.14
C ASN A 97 11.03 -2.94 -3.64
N THR A 98 10.13 -2.20 -4.31
CA THR A 98 10.28 -1.79 -5.70
C THR A 98 10.37 -0.28 -5.76
N ILE A 99 11.49 0.24 -6.22
CA ILE A 99 11.77 1.67 -6.33
C ILE A 99 11.33 2.15 -7.70
N ILE A 100 10.47 3.15 -7.74
CA ILE A 100 10.14 3.87 -8.97
C ILE A 100 11.24 4.91 -9.19
N VAL A 101 11.92 4.80 -10.33
CA VAL A 101 13.10 5.60 -10.64
C VAL A 101 12.73 6.80 -11.50
N ASP A 102 13.00 7.98 -10.99
CA ASP A 102 12.87 9.26 -11.67
C ASP A 102 14.21 9.71 -12.30
N ASP A 103 15.33 9.47 -11.63
CA ASP A 103 16.69 9.71 -12.13
C ASP A 103 17.58 8.49 -11.90
N TRP A 104 17.94 7.80 -12.99
CA TRP A 104 18.77 6.60 -12.94
C TRP A 104 20.20 6.88 -12.48
N ASN A 105 20.78 8.01 -12.83
CA ASN A 105 22.17 8.34 -12.45
C ASN A 105 22.26 8.60 -10.95
N GLU A 106 21.28 9.29 -10.39
CA GLU A 106 21.21 9.57 -8.96
C GLU A 106 21.01 8.27 -8.16
N VAL A 107 20.08 7.42 -8.61
CA VAL A 107 19.77 6.13 -7.99
C VAL A 107 20.98 5.18 -8.04
N GLU A 108 21.64 5.05 -9.20
CA GLU A 108 22.83 4.21 -9.35
C GLU A 108 23.94 4.63 -8.37
N ASN A 109 24.28 5.92 -8.35
CA ASN A 109 25.29 6.47 -7.47
C ASN A 109 24.94 6.25 -5.98
N TYR A 110 23.69 6.43 -5.62
CA TYR A 110 23.23 6.23 -4.25
C TYR A 110 23.33 4.77 -3.82
N VAL A 111 22.85 3.85 -4.66
CA VAL A 111 22.91 2.39 -4.40
C VAL A 111 24.36 1.93 -4.31
N PHE A 112 25.22 2.35 -5.22
CA PHE A 112 26.64 1.99 -5.19
C PHE A 112 27.32 2.44 -3.88
N LYS A 113 27.10 3.68 -3.47
CA LYS A 113 27.66 4.22 -2.22
C LYS A 113 27.13 3.52 -0.97
N ASN A 114 25.89 3.05 -1.01
CA ASN A 114 25.18 2.47 0.14
C ASN A 114 24.96 0.96 0.02
N ARG A 115 25.63 0.27 -0.90
CA ARG A 115 25.40 -1.15 -1.25
C ARG A 115 25.39 -2.10 -0.06
N ASN A 116 26.16 -1.82 0.99
CA ASN A 116 26.24 -2.65 2.18
C ASN A 116 24.99 -2.55 3.08
N HIS A 117 24.06 -1.66 2.76
CA HIS A 117 22.81 -1.47 3.51
C HIS A 117 21.60 -2.12 2.84
N PHE A 118 21.76 -2.70 1.66
CA PHE A 118 20.69 -3.31 0.91
C PHE A 118 20.95 -4.81 0.72
N ALA A 119 19.96 -5.65 1.04
CA ALA A 119 20.03 -7.07 0.74
C ALA A 119 19.53 -7.37 -0.69
N GLY A 120 18.48 -6.69 -1.14
CA GLY A 120 17.98 -6.77 -2.50
C GLY A 120 16.96 -5.67 -2.77
N ILE A 121 17.00 -5.11 -3.99
CA ILE A 121 16.10 -4.03 -4.43
C ILE A 121 15.66 -4.30 -5.85
N SER A 122 14.39 -4.03 -6.15
CA SER A 122 13.85 -4.01 -7.51
C SER A 122 13.63 -2.58 -7.97
N PHE A 123 13.78 -2.34 -9.27
CA PHE A 123 13.62 -1.02 -9.86
C PHE A 123 12.60 -1.06 -10.99
N LEU A 124 11.79 -0.01 -11.09
CA LEU A 124 10.89 0.23 -12.21
C LEU A 124 11.08 1.66 -12.73
N PRO A 125 11.07 1.86 -14.04
CA PRO A 125 11.05 3.20 -14.61
C PRO A 125 9.72 3.89 -14.30
N MET A 126 9.73 5.21 -14.20
CA MET A 126 8.55 6.03 -14.04
C MET A 126 7.76 6.09 -15.37
N THR A 127 7.01 5.02 -15.66
CA THR A 127 6.23 4.85 -16.89
C THR A 127 4.72 4.90 -16.63
N GLY A 128 4.24 5.89 -15.92
CA GLY A 128 2.82 6.05 -15.62
C GLY A 128 2.21 4.97 -14.72
N ASP A 129 1.11 5.27 -14.11
CA ASP A 129 0.31 4.31 -13.33
C ASP A 129 -0.29 3.27 -14.27
N LYS A 130 -0.08 2.02 -13.95
CA LYS A 130 -0.75 0.91 -14.61
C LYS A 130 -1.97 0.55 -13.79
N ASP A 131 -3.03 1.34 -13.93
CA ASP A 131 -4.33 0.97 -13.38
C ASP A 131 -4.84 -0.27 -14.11
N TYR A 132 -5.10 -1.32 -13.35
CA TYR A 132 -5.73 -2.52 -13.84
C TYR A 132 -6.90 -2.89 -12.92
N ASN A 133 -7.85 -3.64 -13.48
CA ASN A 133 -9.05 -4.01 -12.73
C ASN A 133 -8.69 -4.72 -11.42
N GLN A 134 -9.31 -4.29 -10.32
CA GLN A 134 -9.06 -4.78 -8.96
C GLN A 134 -7.59 -4.65 -8.51
N ALA A 135 -6.88 -3.61 -9.00
CA ALA A 135 -5.55 -3.28 -8.49
C ALA A 135 -5.57 -3.16 -6.96
N PRO A 136 -4.49 -3.60 -6.25
CA PRO A 136 -4.45 -3.56 -4.78
C PRO A 136 -4.72 -2.19 -4.16
N ASN A 137 -4.38 -1.12 -4.87
CA ASN A 137 -4.69 0.24 -4.48
C ASN A 137 -5.05 1.06 -5.72
N THR A 138 -6.14 1.83 -5.62
CA THR A 138 -6.61 2.72 -6.68
C THR A 138 -6.84 4.11 -6.11
N ALA A 139 -6.19 5.13 -6.68
CA ALA A 139 -6.37 6.50 -6.24
C ALA A 139 -7.81 6.97 -6.51
N VAL A 140 -8.37 7.73 -5.57
CA VAL A 140 -9.70 8.34 -5.71
C VAL A 140 -9.55 9.85 -5.73
N ILE A 141 -10.15 10.48 -6.71
CA ILE A 141 -10.07 11.94 -6.90
C ILE A 141 -11.28 12.62 -6.27
N ASP A 142 -12.45 11.98 -6.28
CA ASP A 142 -13.72 12.54 -5.81
C ASP A 142 -14.33 11.71 -4.67
N ALA A 143 -14.38 12.31 -3.47
CA ALA A 143 -14.98 11.70 -2.30
C ALA A 143 -16.48 11.41 -2.45
N LYS A 144 -17.20 12.24 -3.20
CA LYS A 144 -18.64 12.03 -3.43
C LYS A 144 -18.89 10.80 -4.28
N GLN A 145 -18.03 10.58 -5.28
CA GLN A 145 -18.08 9.36 -6.09
C GLN A 145 -17.83 8.13 -5.20
N MET A 146 -16.83 8.18 -4.31
CA MET A 146 -16.52 7.10 -3.39
C MET A 146 -17.72 6.75 -2.49
N VAL A 147 -18.39 7.76 -1.91
CA VAL A 147 -19.59 7.55 -1.09
C VAL A 147 -20.74 6.98 -1.93
N LYS A 148 -20.88 7.42 -3.18
CA LYS A 148 -21.90 6.91 -4.10
C LYS A 148 -21.68 5.44 -4.47
N GLU A 149 -20.44 5.03 -4.69
CA GLU A 149 -20.08 3.65 -5.10
C GLU A 149 -20.09 2.67 -3.92
N TYR A 150 -19.57 3.09 -2.76
CA TYR A 150 -19.38 2.22 -1.60
C TYR A 150 -20.36 2.48 -0.45
N GLY A 151 -21.22 3.48 -0.59
CA GLY A 151 -22.24 3.85 0.41
C GLY A 151 -21.67 4.62 1.60
N THR A 152 -22.58 5.27 2.33
CA THR A 152 -22.25 6.03 3.56
C THR A 152 -21.87 5.13 4.74
N GLY A 153 -22.21 3.84 4.68
CA GLY A 153 -21.85 2.82 5.65
C GLY A 153 -20.55 2.09 5.36
N ALA A 154 -19.77 2.55 4.37
CA ALA A 154 -18.50 1.92 4.02
C ALA A 154 -17.54 1.84 5.21
N ILE A 155 -16.81 0.72 5.32
CA ILE A 155 -15.83 0.51 6.38
C ILE A 155 -14.54 1.21 6.00
N PHE A 156 -14.20 2.28 6.73
CA PHE A 156 -12.93 3.00 6.55
C PHE A 156 -11.83 2.35 7.40
N ALA A 157 -10.76 1.90 6.75
CA ALA A 157 -9.66 1.23 7.44
C ALA A 157 -8.78 2.17 8.28
N SER A 158 -8.82 3.48 8.01
CA SER A 158 -7.98 4.48 8.70
C SER A 158 -8.59 5.07 9.97
N GLY A 159 -9.78 4.65 10.37
CA GLY A 159 -10.39 5.14 11.59
C GLY A 159 -11.90 5.30 11.54
N LEU A 160 -12.42 6.15 12.39
CA LEU A 160 -13.84 6.29 12.61
C LEU A 160 -14.56 6.82 11.37
N VAL A 161 -15.51 6.06 10.86
CA VAL A 161 -16.34 6.39 9.68
C VAL A 161 -16.94 7.80 9.76
N VAL A 162 -17.37 8.21 10.95
CA VAL A 162 -17.97 9.53 11.17
C VAL A 162 -16.96 10.66 10.98
N ASP A 163 -15.72 10.48 11.45
CA ASP A 163 -14.70 11.50 11.33
C ASP A 163 -14.15 11.55 9.88
N ALA A 164 -14.10 10.42 9.20
CA ALA A 164 -13.76 10.37 7.78
C ALA A 164 -14.81 11.10 6.93
N LEU A 165 -16.10 10.87 7.16
CA LEU A 165 -17.18 11.56 6.44
C LEU A 165 -17.18 13.07 6.70
N LYS A 166 -16.94 13.50 7.94
CA LYS A 166 -16.78 14.94 8.27
C LYS A 166 -15.55 15.54 7.59
N ALA A 167 -14.45 14.78 7.49
CA ALA A 167 -13.26 15.21 6.78
C ALA A 167 -13.50 15.33 5.28
N PHE A 168 -14.34 14.50 4.67
CA PHE A 168 -14.75 14.64 3.27
C PHE A 168 -15.51 15.95 3.01
N ASP A 169 -16.46 16.29 3.86
CA ASP A 169 -17.21 17.55 3.72
C ASP A 169 -16.32 18.79 3.87
N ASN A 170 -15.27 18.71 4.71
CA ASN A 170 -14.34 19.81 4.94
C ASN A 170 -13.19 19.90 3.89
N LEU A 171 -12.95 18.86 3.11
CA LEU A 171 -11.90 18.87 2.07
C LEU A 171 -12.38 19.49 0.74
N TRP A 172 -13.69 19.65 0.57
CA TRP A 172 -14.32 20.09 -0.68
C TRP A 172 -15.17 21.37 -0.53
N THR A 173 -15.19 21.96 0.64
CA THR A 173 -15.67 23.34 0.89
C THR A 173 -14.52 24.32 0.91
#